data_a8cb3f3adc55096075ab68e5f0e8ce36
#
_entry.id   a8cb3f3adc55096075ab68e5f0e8ce36
#
_cell.length_a   1.000
_cell.length_b   1.000
_cell.length_c   1.000
_cell.angle_alpha   90.00
_cell.angle_beta   90.00
_cell.angle_gamma   90.00
#
_symmetry.space_group_name_H-M   'P 1'
#
loop_
_entity.id
_entity.type
_entity.pdbx_description
1 polymer ?
#
loop_
_entity_poly.entity_id
_entity_poly.type
_entity_poly.pdbx_seq_one_letter_code
_entity_poly.pdbx_strand_id
1 'polypeptide(L)'
;VWDESLREGGRVLAEETNKAFDRIEEDADWAFYIQGDEVVHEQYLPAIQQAMERYKDNKEVEGLLFNYTHFYGSYDYVGDSRRWYRKEIRIVRPWKNIRSYRDAQGFRIDGRKLKVKPIDAWMYHYGWVKSPFHQAEKQKNFNKLWHSDEWVDKNVSKSDEFDYSTIDSLKLFEGTHPEVMRKRIENINWQFSFDPTKKNFGTKAKVLAWIEKHTGWRVGEYRNYEILK
;
A
#
# COMPACT_ATOMS: atom_id res chain seq x y z
N VAL A 1 -8.44 19.56 -12.42
CA VAL A 1 -9.77 18.98 -12.50
C VAL A 1 -9.61 17.47 -12.67
N TRP A 2 -10.31 16.70 -11.87
CA TRP A 2 -10.35 15.24 -11.93
C TRP A 2 -10.96 14.78 -13.28
N ASP A 3 -10.27 13.87 -14.00
CA ASP A 3 -10.74 13.37 -15.29
C ASP A 3 -11.39 11.99 -15.14
N GLU A 4 -12.70 11.96 -15.12
CA GLU A 4 -13.47 10.73 -14.97
C GLU A 4 -13.39 9.79 -16.17
N SER A 5 -12.91 10.25 -17.33
CA SER A 5 -12.73 9.40 -18.51
C SER A 5 -11.57 8.40 -18.36
N LEU A 6 -10.67 8.63 -17.38
CA LEU A 6 -9.48 7.81 -17.12
C LEU A 6 -9.72 6.68 -16.10
N ARG A 7 -10.94 6.14 -16.08
CA ARG A 7 -11.29 5.10 -15.07
C ARG A 7 -10.61 3.75 -15.31
N GLU A 8 -10.27 3.42 -16.53
CA GLU A 8 -9.71 2.10 -16.85
C GLU A 8 -8.41 1.81 -16.08
N GLY A 9 -8.44 0.74 -15.26
CA GLY A 9 -7.29 0.30 -14.49
C GLY A 9 -6.78 1.27 -13.42
N GLY A 10 -7.64 2.20 -12.95
CA GLY A 10 -7.27 3.20 -11.94
C GLY A 10 -6.33 4.29 -12.46
N ARG A 11 -6.21 4.44 -13.76
CA ARG A 11 -5.25 5.32 -14.44
C ARG A 11 -5.34 6.77 -13.98
N VAL A 12 -6.52 7.24 -13.62
CA VAL A 12 -6.73 8.57 -13.06
C VAL A 12 -5.87 8.84 -11.81
N LEU A 13 -5.64 7.82 -10.98
CA LEU A 13 -4.81 7.95 -9.78
C LEU A 13 -3.34 8.23 -10.14
N ALA A 14 -2.82 7.55 -11.17
CA ALA A 14 -1.47 7.81 -11.66
C ALA A 14 -1.33 9.20 -12.27
N GLU A 15 -2.33 9.65 -13.04
CA GLU A 15 -2.32 10.98 -13.65
C GLU A 15 -2.33 12.09 -12.58
N GLU A 16 -3.17 11.96 -11.54
CA GLU A 16 -3.17 12.93 -10.43
C GLU A 16 -1.85 12.93 -9.65
N THR A 17 -1.27 11.74 -9.42
CA THR A 17 0.06 11.62 -8.82
C THR A 17 1.12 12.28 -9.68
N ASN A 18 1.09 12.11 -11.01
CA ASN A 18 2.03 12.70 -11.93
C ASN A 18 1.92 14.24 -11.98
N LYS A 19 0.70 14.79 -11.88
CA LYS A 19 0.51 16.25 -11.78
C LYS A 19 1.19 16.84 -10.53
N ALA A 20 1.10 16.13 -9.40
CA ALA A 20 1.83 16.53 -8.18
C ALA A 20 3.33 16.36 -8.35
N PHE A 21 3.76 15.27 -8.97
CA PHE A 21 5.17 14.98 -9.24
C PHE A 21 5.83 16.04 -10.13
N ASP A 22 5.10 16.55 -11.13
CA ASP A 22 5.56 17.62 -12.03
C ASP A 22 5.74 18.99 -11.34
N ARG A 23 5.30 19.12 -10.09
CA ARG A 23 5.47 20.35 -9.28
C ARG A 23 6.65 20.28 -8.33
N ILE A 24 7.37 19.15 -8.28
CA ILE A 24 8.56 19.01 -7.45
C ILE A 24 9.67 19.85 -8.08
N GLU A 25 10.39 20.60 -7.23
CA GLU A 25 11.49 21.45 -7.65
C GLU A 25 12.66 20.61 -8.23
N GLU A 26 13.34 21.17 -9.23
CA GLU A 26 14.36 20.44 -10.00
C GLU A 26 15.61 20.09 -9.17
N ASP A 27 15.87 20.83 -8.09
CA ASP A 27 16.99 20.63 -7.17
C ASP A 27 16.70 19.62 -6.04
N ALA A 28 15.49 19.11 -5.96
CA ALA A 28 15.16 18.08 -4.98
C ALA A 28 15.88 16.76 -5.26
N ASP A 29 16.54 16.20 -4.25
CA ASP A 29 17.23 14.91 -4.39
C ASP A 29 16.25 13.73 -4.41
N TRP A 30 15.15 13.85 -3.66
CA TRP A 30 14.17 12.80 -3.45
C TRP A 30 12.74 13.33 -3.36
N ALA A 31 11.80 12.53 -3.83
CA ALA A 31 10.36 12.72 -3.64
C ALA A 31 9.82 11.64 -2.73
N PHE A 32 9.13 12.02 -1.65
CA PHE A 32 8.48 11.07 -0.76
C PHE A 32 6.98 11.00 -1.10
N TYR A 33 6.55 9.87 -1.64
CA TYR A 33 5.18 9.60 -2.00
C TYR A 33 4.45 8.88 -0.87
N ILE A 34 3.41 9.48 -0.33
CA ILE A 34 2.57 8.95 0.74
C ILE A 34 1.12 9.02 0.30
N GLN A 35 0.39 7.91 0.36
CA GLN A 35 -1.04 7.87 0.05
C GLN A 35 -1.87 8.31 1.27
N GLY A 36 -3.10 8.78 1.05
CA GLY A 36 -3.94 9.35 2.12
C GLY A 36 -4.37 8.39 3.22
N ASP A 37 -4.11 7.10 3.07
CA ASP A 37 -4.35 6.05 4.06
C ASP A 37 -3.06 5.37 4.54
N GLU A 38 -1.92 6.00 4.31
CA GLU A 38 -0.60 5.58 4.74
C GLU A 38 -0.01 6.53 5.79
N VAL A 39 0.73 5.98 6.74
CA VAL A 39 1.44 6.76 7.77
C VAL A 39 2.79 6.11 8.05
N VAL A 40 3.82 6.94 8.23
CA VAL A 40 5.14 6.52 8.71
C VAL A 40 5.19 6.69 10.22
N HIS A 41 5.65 5.68 10.92
CA HIS A 41 5.90 5.80 12.36
C HIS A 41 7.19 6.58 12.61
N GLU A 42 7.18 7.46 13.61
CA GLU A 42 8.29 8.36 13.96
C GLU A 42 9.61 7.62 14.19
N GLN A 43 9.53 6.40 14.73
CA GLN A 43 10.71 5.55 14.97
C GLN A 43 11.54 5.28 13.73
N TYR A 44 10.94 5.35 12.52
CA TYR A 44 11.62 5.08 11.25
C TYR A 44 12.23 6.32 10.60
N LEU A 45 11.91 7.54 11.07
CA LEU A 45 12.43 8.77 10.48
C LEU A 45 13.96 8.83 10.40
N PRO A 46 14.71 8.42 11.46
CA PRO A 46 16.17 8.39 11.38
C PRO A 46 16.70 7.44 10.30
N ALA A 47 16.11 6.23 10.17
CA ALA A 47 16.51 5.26 9.16
C ALA A 47 16.22 5.74 7.75
N ILE A 48 15.10 6.45 7.56
CA ILE A 48 14.71 7.06 6.29
C ILE A 48 15.71 8.14 5.90
N GLN A 49 16.00 9.09 6.81
CA GLN A 49 16.96 10.16 6.57
C GLN A 49 18.35 9.60 6.25
N GLN A 50 18.81 8.63 7.03
CA GLN A 50 20.12 7.99 6.79
C GLN A 50 20.17 7.32 5.41
N ALA A 51 19.11 6.66 4.98
CA ALA A 51 19.04 6.02 3.68
C ALA A 51 19.02 7.06 2.54
N MET A 52 18.26 8.14 2.68
CA MET A 52 18.22 9.24 1.71
C MET A 52 19.61 9.86 1.55
N GLU A 53 20.29 10.14 2.62
CA GLU A 53 21.64 10.72 2.60
C GLU A 53 22.66 9.74 2.02
N ARG A 54 22.63 8.48 2.48
CA ARG A 54 23.55 7.42 2.00
C ARG A 54 23.51 7.23 0.50
N TYR A 55 22.34 7.33 -0.11
CA TYR A 55 22.15 7.08 -1.54
C TYR A 55 22.00 8.36 -2.38
N LYS A 56 22.16 9.52 -1.78
CA LYS A 56 21.99 10.82 -2.45
C LYS A 56 22.80 10.92 -3.74
N ASP A 57 24.07 10.58 -3.70
CA ASP A 57 24.99 10.69 -4.83
C ASP A 57 25.02 9.46 -5.74
N ASN A 58 24.42 8.34 -5.28
CA ASN A 58 24.35 7.14 -6.10
C ASN A 58 23.15 7.19 -7.05
N LYS A 59 23.38 7.62 -8.29
CA LYS A 59 22.33 7.76 -9.32
C LYS A 59 21.82 6.40 -9.88
N GLU A 60 22.45 5.27 -9.54
CA GLU A 60 21.88 3.95 -9.85
C GLU A 60 20.68 3.62 -8.94
N VAL A 61 20.60 4.23 -7.75
CA VAL A 61 19.47 4.08 -6.84
C VAL A 61 18.37 5.06 -7.25
N GLU A 62 17.33 4.51 -7.89
CA GLU A 62 16.20 5.27 -8.43
C GLU A 62 15.07 5.45 -7.42
N GLY A 63 15.07 4.62 -6.35
CA GLY A 63 14.10 4.73 -5.26
C GLY A 63 14.49 3.92 -4.04
N LEU A 64 13.76 4.16 -2.96
CA LEU A 64 13.89 3.46 -1.68
C LEU A 64 12.63 2.65 -1.41
N LEU A 65 12.82 1.39 -1.01
CA LEU A 65 11.79 0.38 -0.86
C LEU A 65 11.46 0.18 0.61
N PHE A 66 10.22 0.49 0.98
CA PHE A 66 9.69 0.32 2.33
C PHE A 66 9.09 -1.07 2.53
N ASN A 67 9.14 -1.58 3.75
CA ASN A 67 8.30 -2.66 4.19
C ASN A 67 6.88 -2.14 4.47
N TYR A 68 5.89 -3.05 4.47
CA TYR A 68 4.49 -2.67 4.69
C TYR A 68 3.84 -3.45 5.82
N THR A 69 3.04 -2.73 6.58
CA THR A 69 2.11 -3.28 7.58
C THR A 69 0.70 -2.87 7.19
N HIS A 70 -0.13 -3.83 6.79
CA HIS A 70 -1.51 -3.57 6.40
C HIS A 70 -2.44 -3.86 7.56
N PHE A 71 -3.07 -2.83 8.11
CA PHE A 71 -4.09 -2.96 9.15
C PHE A 71 -5.44 -3.29 8.51
N TYR A 72 -6.25 -4.10 9.20
CA TYR A 72 -7.54 -4.56 8.70
C TYR A 72 -8.59 -4.66 9.79
N GLY A 73 -9.78 -4.09 9.54
CA GLY A 73 -10.93 -4.12 10.42
C GLY A 73 -10.82 -3.22 11.64
N SER A 74 -9.72 -3.31 12.37
CA SER A 74 -9.35 -2.41 13.47
C SER A 74 -7.86 -2.09 13.45
N TYR A 75 -7.41 -1.33 14.44
CA TYR A 75 -6.00 -1.03 14.63
C TYR A 75 -5.19 -2.19 15.24
N ASP A 76 -5.87 -3.21 15.79
CA ASP A 76 -5.24 -4.32 16.51
C ASP A 76 -4.80 -5.47 15.61
N TYR A 77 -5.27 -5.50 14.37
CA TYR A 77 -5.02 -6.63 13.46
C TYR A 77 -4.30 -6.21 12.19
N VAL A 78 -3.36 -7.05 11.78
CA VAL A 78 -2.60 -6.87 10.54
C VAL A 78 -2.68 -8.10 9.65
N GLY A 79 -2.69 -7.87 8.34
CA GLY A 79 -2.68 -8.92 7.34
C GLY A 79 -1.37 -9.70 7.36
N ASP A 80 -1.44 -11.04 7.44
CA ASP A 80 -0.29 -11.94 7.47
C ASP A 80 -0.29 -12.96 6.32
N SER A 81 -1.23 -12.85 5.40
CA SER A 81 -1.38 -13.75 4.27
C SER A 81 -0.67 -13.25 3.00
N ARG A 82 -0.65 -14.12 1.99
CA ARG A 82 -0.09 -13.79 0.66
C ARG A 82 -0.94 -12.80 -0.15
N ARG A 83 -2.13 -12.46 0.32
CA ARG A 83 -3.00 -11.44 -0.26
C ARG A 83 -2.34 -10.05 -0.19
N TRP A 84 -1.52 -9.79 0.83
CA TRP A 84 -0.91 -8.51 1.09
C TRP A 84 0.48 -8.40 0.46
N TYR A 85 0.76 -7.31 -0.23
CA TYR A 85 2.14 -7.00 -0.65
C TYR A 85 2.96 -6.58 0.57
N ARG A 86 4.22 -6.98 0.58
CA ARG A 86 5.10 -6.76 1.74
C ARG A 86 5.97 -5.53 1.61
N LYS A 87 6.13 -5.03 0.41
CA LYS A 87 7.06 -3.93 0.12
C LYS A 87 6.55 -3.11 -1.05
N GLU A 88 6.76 -1.79 -0.97
CA GLU A 88 6.51 -0.89 -2.09
C GLU A 88 7.45 0.31 -2.06
N ILE A 89 7.67 0.93 -3.22
CA ILE A 89 8.50 2.12 -3.36
C ILE A 89 7.72 3.31 -2.81
N ARG A 90 8.34 4.07 -1.89
CA ARG A 90 7.72 5.30 -1.38
C ARG A 90 8.63 6.53 -1.45
N ILE A 91 9.93 6.34 -1.69
CA ILE A 91 10.83 7.44 -2.02
C ILE A 91 11.40 7.16 -3.40
N VAL A 92 11.37 8.16 -4.28
CA VAL A 92 11.85 8.07 -5.65
C VAL A 92 12.69 9.28 -6.03
N ARG A 93 13.52 9.16 -7.07
CA ARG A 93 14.14 10.33 -7.68
C ARG A 93 13.09 11.18 -8.37
N PRO A 94 13.13 12.53 -8.25
CA PRO A 94 12.18 13.41 -8.93
C PRO A 94 12.57 13.64 -10.41
N TRP A 95 12.99 12.58 -11.11
CA TRP A 95 13.38 12.68 -12.51
C TRP A 95 12.17 12.69 -13.43
N LYS A 96 12.20 13.55 -14.45
CA LYS A 96 11.08 13.77 -15.38
C LYS A 96 10.58 12.51 -16.10
N ASN A 97 11.43 11.49 -16.25
CA ASN A 97 11.09 10.21 -16.86
C ASN A 97 10.62 9.13 -15.85
N ILE A 98 10.59 9.47 -14.56
CA ILE A 98 9.92 8.64 -13.55
C ILE A 98 8.45 9.07 -13.47
N ARG A 99 7.55 8.10 -13.60
CA ARG A 99 6.10 8.33 -13.57
C ARG A 99 5.38 7.30 -12.73
N SER A 100 4.35 7.76 -12.05
CA SER A 100 3.37 6.89 -11.42
C SER A 100 2.69 6.02 -12.48
N TYR A 101 2.34 4.80 -12.13
CA TYR A 101 1.92 3.78 -13.07
C TYR A 101 0.62 3.09 -12.61
N ARG A 102 -0.31 2.90 -13.55
CA ARG A 102 -1.62 2.29 -13.33
C ARG A 102 -2.42 3.01 -12.23
N ASP A 103 -2.65 2.34 -11.12
CA ASP A 103 -3.43 2.76 -9.96
C ASP A 103 -2.60 3.52 -8.90
N ALA A 104 -1.49 4.10 -9.32
CA ALA A 104 -0.56 4.82 -8.47
C ALA A 104 0.07 3.98 -7.32
N GLN A 105 0.03 2.65 -7.41
CA GLN A 105 0.69 1.81 -6.41
C GLN A 105 2.21 2.00 -6.46
N GLY A 106 2.79 2.18 -7.64
CA GLY A 106 4.23 2.31 -7.82
C GLY A 106 4.62 3.14 -9.04
N PHE A 107 5.89 3.10 -9.37
CA PHE A 107 6.51 3.95 -10.39
C PHE A 107 7.20 3.16 -11.50
N ARG A 108 7.38 3.83 -12.64
CA ARG A 108 8.19 3.38 -13.78
C ARG A 108 9.13 4.48 -14.22
N ILE A 109 10.27 4.09 -14.75
CA ILE A 109 11.20 4.96 -15.46
C ILE A 109 11.31 4.47 -16.90
N ASP A 110 10.90 5.28 -17.86
CA ASP A 110 10.86 4.91 -19.29
C ASP A 110 10.16 3.55 -19.52
N GLY A 111 9.07 3.28 -18.78
CA GLY A 111 8.28 2.06 -18.86
C GLY A 111 8.86 0.83 -18.13
N ARG A 112 10.12 0.85 -17.65
CA ARG A 112 10.71 -0.22 -16.86
C ARG A 112 10.53 -0.02 -15.35
N LYS A 113 10.75 -1.08 -14.59
CA LYS A 113 10.78 -1.02 -13.11
C LYS A 113 11.97 -0.18 -12.63
N LEU A 114 11.78 0.50 -11.49
CA LEU A 114 12.86 1.24 -10.84
C LEU A 114 13.83 0.27 -10.14
N LYS A 115 15.11 0.62 -10.19
CA LYS A 115 16.16 0.00 -9.40
C LYS A 115 16.17 0.62 -8.00
N VAL A 116 15.99 -0.20 -6.97
CA VAL A 116 15.74 0.31 -5.62
C VAL A 116 16.64 -0.35 -4.56
N LYS A 117 16.85 0.35 -3.46
CA LYS A 117 17.45 -0.18 -2.23
C LYS A 117 16.38 -0.35 -1.16
N PRO A 118 16.27 -1.56 -0.54
CA PRO A 118 15.45 -1.74 0.65
C PRO A 118 16.00 -0.92 1.81
N ILE A 119 15.08 -0.36 2.61
CA ILE A 119 15.42 0.36 3.82
C ILE A 119 14.74 -0.27 5.03
N ASP A 120 15.27 -0.03 6.22
CA ASP A 120 14.71 -0.51 7.48
C ASP A 120 13.63 0.43 8.00
N ALA A 121 12.58 0.57 7.20
CA ALA A 121 11.41 1.40 7.53
C ALA A 121 10.12 0.72 7.06
N TRP A 122 9.04 0.93 7.81
CA TRP A 122 7.71 0.41 7.51
C TRP A 122 6.73 1.53 7.21
N MET A 123 5.94 1.31 6.17
CA MET A 123 4.74 2.05 5.89
C MET A 123 3.56 1.37 6.57
N TYR A 124 2.82 2.09 7.39
CA TYR A 124 1.60 1.63 8.04
C TYR A 124 0.40 2.03 7.17
N HIS A 125 -0.27 1.04 6.62
CA HIS A 125 -1.40 1.24 5.72
C HIS A 125 -2.71 0.93 6.45
N TYR A 126 -3.55 1.95 6.63
CA TYR A 126 -4.82 1.91 7.35
C TYR A 126 -6.05 1.90 6.42
N GLY A 127 -5.85 1.65 5.14
CA GLY A 127 -6.89 1.72 4.12
C GLY A 127 -8.10 0.81 4.35
N TRP A 128 -7.93 -0.23 5.20
CA TRP A 128 -8.98 -1.18 5.58
C TRP A 128 -9.44 -1.02 7.03
N VAL A 129 -9.08 0.08 7.69
CA VAL A 129 -9.51 0.40 9.06
C VAL A 129 -10.55 1.51 9.03
N LYS A 130 -11.81 1.10 8.89
CA LYS A 130 -13.00 1.97 8.84
C LYS A 130 -14.18 1.25 9.49
N SER A 131 -15.22 1.99 9.88
CA SER A 131 -16.48 1.32 10.23
C SER A 131 -17.02 0.54 9.03
N PRO A 132 -17.78 -0.56 9.23
CA PRO A 132 -18.36 -1.35 8.13
C PRO A 132 -19.11 -0.50 7.11
N PHE A 133 -19.87 0.48 7.57
CA PHE A 133 -20.57 1.43 6.71
C PHE A 133 -19.61 2.24 5.81
N HIS A 134 -18.63 2.92 6.41
CA HIS A 134 -17.68 3.73 5.63
C HIS A 134 -16.76 2.88 4.75
N GLN A 135 -16.51 1.64 5.11
CA GLN A 135 -15.75 0.73 4.25
C GLN A 135 -16.57 0.31 3.02
N ALA A 136 -17.87 0.07 3.19
CA ALA A 136 -18.77 -0.21 2.06
C ALA A 136 -18.83 0.98 1.09
N GLU A 137 -18.99 2.20 1.62
CA GLU A 137 -18.94 3.43 0.80
C GLU A 137 -17.60 3.59 0.08
N LYS A 138 -16.47 3.37 0.80
CA LYS A 138 -15.13 3.40 0.17
C LYS A 138 -15.05 2.40 -0.99
N GLN A 139 -15.54 1.18 -0.81
CA GLN A 139 -15.51 0.17 -1.88
C GLN A 139 -16.35 0.60 -3.09
N LYS A 140 -17.57 1.11 -2.89
CA LYS A 140 -18.41 1.63 -3.97
C LYS A 140 -17.69 2.75 -4.74
N ASN A 141 -17.17 3.75 -4.04
CA ASN A 141 -16.50 4.89 -4.65
C ASN A 141 -15.16 4.51 -5.31
N PHE A 142 -14.38 3.63 -4.68
CA PHE A 142 -13.10 3.18 -5.23
C PHE A 142 -13.27 2.37 -6.52
N ASN A 143 -14.27 1.47 -6.57
CA ASN A 143 -14.55 0.70 -7.78
C ASN A 143 -14.96 1.57 -8.97
N LYS A 144 -15.56 2.75 -8.73
CA LYS A 144 -15.84 3.72 -9.81
C LYS A 144 -14.58 4.29 -10.47
N LEU A 145 -13.42 4.21 -9.81
CA LEU A 145 -12.14 4.63 -10.39
C LEU A 145 -11.56 3.58 -11.35
N TRP A 146 -12.14 2.37 -11.39
CA TRP A 146 -11.66 1.25 -12.17
C TRP A 146 -12.65 0.76 -13.21
N HIS A 147 -13.95 0.97 -12.95
CA HIS A 147 -15.03 0.37 -13.69
C HIS A 147 -16.11 1.39 -14.02
N SER A 148 -16.98 1.07 -14.99
CA SER A 148 -18.17 1.87 -15.27
C SER A 148 -19.19 1.77 -14.14
N ASP A 149 -20.10 2.73 -14.07
CA ASP A 149 -21.14 2.76 -13.04
C ASP A 149 -22.04 1.51 -13.12
N GLU A 150 -22.36 1.04 -14.34
CA GLU A 150 -23.16 -0.19 -14.56
C GLU A 150 -22.43 -1.43 -14.01
N TRP A 151 -21.10 -1.47 -14.17
CA TRP A 151 -20.30 -2.58 -13.62
C TRP A 151 -20.33 -2.54 -12.09
N VAL A 152 -20.18 -1.37 -11.49
CA VAL A 152 -20.21 -1.17 -10.04
C VAL A 152 -21.57 -1.58 -9.47
N ASP A 153 -22.66 -1.14 -10.08
CA ASP A 153 -24.02 -1.46 -9.67
C ASP A 153 -24.33 -2.96 -9.72
N LYS A 154 -23.70 -3.67 -10.66
CA LYS A 154 -23.87 -5.11 -10.83
C LYS A 154 -23.00 -5.94 -9.90
N ASN A 155 -21.75 -5.51 -9.64
CA ASN A 155 -20.71 -6.36 -9.04
C ASN A 155 -20.29 -5.95 -7.64
N VAL A 156 -20.53 -4.70 -7.23
CA VAL A 156 -20.23 -4.25 -5.87
C VAL A 156 -21.44 -4.51 -4.97
N SER A 157 -21.18 -5.03 -3.78
CA SER A 157 -22.25 -5.31 -2.82
C SER A 157 -23.13 -4.08 -2.59
N LYS A 158 -24.45 -4.29 -2.64
CA LYS A 158 -25.45 -3.27 -2.30
C LYS A 158 -25.68 -3.15 -0.79
N SER A 159 -25.02 -3.97 0.01
CA SER A 159 -25.06 -3.86 1.47
C SER A 159 -24.52 -2.50 1.91
N ASP A 160 -25.15 -1.93 2.89
CA ASP A 160 -24.68 -0.69 3.53
C ASP A 160 -23.52 -0.95 4.49
N GLU A 161 -23.20 -2.21 4.75
CA GLU A 161 -22.08 -2.62 5.60
C GLU A 161 -21.13 -3.58 4.85
N PHE A 162 -19.84 -3.34 5.05
CA PHE A 162 -18.78 -4.19 4.53
C PHE A 162 -18.59 -5.41 5.45
N ASP A 163 -18.58 -6.61 4.87
CA ASP A 163 -18.30 -7.84 5.59
C ASP A 163 -16.79 -8.09 5.73
N TYR A 164 -16.27 -7.81 6.90
CA TYR A 164 -14.87 -8.06 7.25
C TYR A 164 -14.56 -9.54 7.51
N SER A 165 -15.56 -10.40 7.71
CA SER A 165 -15.36 -11.82 8.07
C SER A 165 -14.75 -12.66 6.95
N THR A 166 -14.78 -12.19 5.72
CA THR A 166 -14.27 -12.87 4.52
C THR A 166 -12.75 -12.87 4.40
N ILE A 167 -12.05 -12.25 5.35
CA ILE A 167 -10.58 -12.22 5.34
C ILE A 167 -10.00 -13.62 5.56
N ASP A 168 -8.92 -13.92 4.86
CA ASP A 168 -8.28 -15.23 4.88
C ASP A 168 -7.41 -15.49 6.12
N SER A 169 -6.72 -14.47 6.60
CA SER A 169 -5.85 -14.58 7.78
C SER A 169 -5.40 -13.21 8.26
N LEU A 170 -5.37 -13.05 9.57
CA LEU A 170 -4.80 -11.91 10.28
C LEU A 170 -3.96 -12.40 11.45
N LYS A 171 -3.09 -11.53 11.94
CA LYS A 171 -2.40 -11.67 13.23
C LYS A 171 -2.62 -10.41 14.08
N LEU A 172 -2.43 -10.53 15.37
CA LEU A 172 -2.40 -9.37 16.27
C LEU A 172 -1.19 -8.48 15.92
N PHE A 173 -1.40 -7.20 16.02
CA PHE A 173 -0.32 -6.23 15.91
C PHE A 173 0.41 -6.10 17.26
N GLU A 174 1.72 -6.29 17.24
CA GLU A 174 2.58 -6.29 18.44
C GLU A 174 3.54 -5.08 18.41
N GLY A 175 3.04 -3.92 18.00
CA GLY A 175 3.85 -2.71 17.91
C GLY A 175 3.14 -1.50 18.49
N THR A 176 3.71 -0.35 18.24
CA THR A 176 3.09 0.95 18.56
C THR A 176 2.58 1.62 17.29
N HIS A 177 1.52 2.40 17.43
CA HIS A 177 1.03 3.25 16.34
C HIS A 177 1.73 4.61 16.35
N PRO A 178 1.88 5.25 15.17
CA PRO A 178 2.37 6.61 15.09
C PRO A 178 1.54 7.56 15.97
N GLU A 179 2.18 8.51 16.61
CA GLU A 179 1.52 9.47 17.51
C GLU A 179 0.36 10.23 16.83
N VAL A 180 0.52 10.53 15.54
CA VAL A 180 -0.54 11.18 14.74
C VAL A 180 -1.83 10.36 14.65
N MET A 181 -1.77 9.04 14.88
CA MET A 181 -2.91 8.13 14.85
C MET A 181 -3.66 8.05 16.19
N ARG A 182 -3.07 8.53 17.29
CA ARG A 182 -3.62 8.38 18.65
C ARG A 182 -5.09 8.81 18.73
N LYS A 183 -5.42 10.01 18.31
CA LYS A 183 -6.79 10.51 18.35
C LYS A 183 -7.78 9.68 17.52
N ARG A 184 -7.34 9.12 16.39
CA ARG A 184 -8.19 8.26 15.56
C ARG A 184 -8.45 6.91 16.24
N ILE A 185 -7.44 6.37 16.92
CA ILE A 185 -7.54 5.10 17.66
C ILE A 185 -8.46 5.27 18.88
N GLU A 186 -8.27 6.33 19.65
CA GLU A 186 -9.12 6.65 20.82
C GLU A 186 -10.60 6.88 20.44
N ASN A 187 -10.85 7.41 19.25
CA ASN A 187 -12.20 7.72 18.76
C ASN A 187 -12.81 6.63 17.88
N ILE A 188 -12.28 5.40 17.91
CA ILE A 188 -12.89 4.28 17.17
C ILE A 188 -14.31 4.03 17.70
N ASN A 189 -15.29 3.97 16.81
CA ASN A 189 -16.71 3.86 17.16
C ASN A 189 -17.38 2.60 16.57
N TRP A 190 -16.55 1.60 16.16
CA TRP A 190 -17.03 0.29 15.73
C TRP A 190 -16.20 -0.79 16.40
N GLN A 191 -16.71 -2.01 16.40
CA GLN A 191 -16.01 -3.16 16.93
C GLN A 191 -15.63 -4.12 15.81
N PHE A 192 -14.44 -4.66 15.87
CA PHE A 192 -13.96 -5.72 15.01
C PHE A 192 -13.17 -6.72 15.86
N SER A 193 -13.44 -8.00 15.66
CA SER A 193 -12.76 -9.09 16.35
C SER A 193 -12.47 -10.21 15.35
N PHE A 194 -11.27 -10.73 15.39
CA PHE A 194 -10.84 -11.85 14.55
C PHE A 194 -10.06 -12.85 15.41
N ASP A 195 -10.28 -14.14 15.18
CA ASP A 195 -9.51 -15.21 15.81
C ASP A 195 -8.24 -15.48 14.98
N PRO A 196 -7.03 -15.08 15.48
CA PRO A 196 -5.79 -15.23 14.71
C PRO A 196 -5.38 -16.68 14.43
N THR A 197 -6.00 -17.64 15.10
CA THR A 197 -5.76 -19.07 14.84
C THR A 197 -6.49 -19.56 13.59
N LYS A 198 -7.54 -18.85 13.15
CA LYS A 198 -8.29 -19.16 11.94
C LYS A 198 -7.49 -18.80 10.70
N LYS A 199 -7.31 -19.78 9.82
CA LYS A 199 -6.61 -19.65 8.54
C LYS A 199 -7.51 -20.20 7.43
N ASN A 200 -8.22 -19.30 6.74
CA ASN A 200 -9.17 -19.63 5.67
C ASN A 200 -8.46 -19.72 4.30
N PHE A 201 -7.39 -20.51 4.23
CA PHE A 201 -6.64 -20.66 3.00
C PHE A 201 -7.23 -21.76 2.12
N GLY A 202 -7.42 -21.49 0.84
CA GLY A 202 -7.62 -22.53 -0.16
C GLY A 202 -6.37 -23.41 -0.33
N THR A 203 -6.50 -24.59 -0.93
CA THR A 203 -5.42 -25.60 -1.06
C THR A 203 -4.13 -25.02 -1.67
N LYS A 204 -4.23 -24.26 -2.76
CA LYS A 204 -3.08 -23.60 -3.40
C LYS A 204 -2.38 -22.66 -2.45
N ALA A 205 -3.12 -21.84 -1.70
CA ALA A 205 -2.55 -20.88 -0.76
C ALA A 205 -1.84 -21.58 0.41
N LYS A 206 -2.37 -22.71 0.90
CA LYS A 206 -1.70 -23.54 1.93
C LYS A 206 -0.35 -24.07 1.46
N VAL A 207 -0.27 -24.62 0.25
CA VAL A 207 1.00 -25.12 -0.32
C VAL A 207 2.00 -23.98 -0.48
N LEU A 208 1.58 -22.86 -1.04
CA LEU A 208 2.45 -21.70 -1.22
C LEU A 208 2.93 -21.10 0.12
N ALA A 209 2.07 -21.06 1.13
CA ALA A 209 2.44 -20.60 2.47
C ALA A 209 3.43 -21.57 3.14
N TRP A 210 3.25 -22.87 2.94
CA TRP A 210 4.18 -23.89 3.43
C TRP A 210 5.58 -23.73 2.79
N ILE A 211 5.65 -23.55 1.45
CA ILE A 211 6.93 -23.29 0.75
C ILE A 211 7.59 -22.05 1.30
N GLU A 212 6.84 -20.94 1.42
CA GLU A 212 7.38 -19.67 1.94
C GLU A 212 7.91 -19.81 3.37
N LYS A 213 7.20 -20.53 4.23
CA LYS A 213 7.61 -20.78 5.61
C LYS A 213 8.94 -21.55 5.71
N HIS A 214 9.17 -22.54 4.83
CA HIS A 214 10.35 -23.42 4.92
C HIS A 214 11.55 -22.93 4.11
N THR A 215 11.32 -22.14 3.07
CA THR A 215 12.37 -21.70 2.15
C THR A 215 12.64 -20.21 2.18
N GLY A 216 11.75 -19.42 2.80
CA GLY A 216 11.76 -17.96 2.70
C GLY A 216 11.35 -17.43 1.31
N TRP A 217 11.12 -18.33 0.34
CA TRP A 217 10.81 -17.95 -1.04
C TRP A 217 9.31 -17.80 -1.25
N ARG A 218 8.88 -16.60 -1.58
CA ARG A 218 7.50 -16.28 -1.91
C ARG A 218 7.26 -16.48 -3.41
N VAL A 219 7.01 -17.72 -3.80
CA VAL A 219 6.79 -18.13 -5.19
C VAL A 219 5.69 -17.29 -5.84
N GLY A 220 5.98 -16.71 -7.01
CA GLY A 220 5.01 -15.90 -7.77
C GLY A 220 4.66 -14.55 -7.13
N GLU A 221 5.47 -14.06 -6.20
CA GLU A 221 5.31 -12.70 -5.68
C GLU A 221 5.50 -11.68 -6.79
N TYR A 222 4.49 -10.87 -7.04
CA TYR A 222 4.63 -9.74 -7.95
C TYR A 222 5.49 -8.66 -7.27
N ARG A 223 6.58 -8.28 -7.92
CA ARG A 223 7.46 -7.19 -7.50
C ARG A 223 7.38 -6.06 -8.49
N ASN A 224 6.95 -4.91 -8.02
CA ASN A 224 6.85 -3.69 -8.83
C ASN A 224 8.17 -2.93 -8.97
N TYR A 225 9.28 -3.54 -8.59
CA TYR A 225 10.63 -2.97 -8.47
C TYR A 225 11.70 -4.00 -8.80
N GLU A 226 12.92 -3.51 -9.02
CA GLU A 226 14.15 -4.28 -9.14
C GLU A 226 15.09 -3.94 -7.99
N ILE A 227 15.50 -4.93 -7.19
CA ILE A 227 16.40 -4.69 -6.06
C ILE A 227 17.84 -4.63 -6.59
N LEU A 228 18.52 -3.50 -6.36
CA LEU A 228 19.96 -3.40 -6.55
C LEU A 228 20.67 -4.26 -5.50
N LYS A 229 21.62 -5.05 -5.96
CA LYS A 229 22.50 -5.87 -5.10
C LYS A 229 23.54 -5.03 -4.38
#